data_7bb9b673c58223d66554a7ea67ad1f6b
#
_entry.id   7bb9b673c58223d66554a7ea67ad1f6b
#
_cell.length_a   1.000
_cell.length_b   1.000
_cell.length_c   1.000
_cell.angle_alpha   90.00
_cell.angle_beta   90.00
_cell.angle_gamma   90.00
#
_symmetry.space_group_name_H-M   'P 1'
#
loop_
_entity.id
_entity.type
_entity.pdbx_description
1 polymer ?
#
loop_
_entity_poly.entity_id
_entity_poly.type
_entity_poly.pdbx_seq_one_letter_code
_entity_poly.pdbx_strand_id
1 'polypeptide(L)'
;MLSGHVVAAFTKNKLVMRAGETDKAISFKDEQLFALILRFVEESGYRAQIDMDIFKIGDAYYISEVNPRFGGGYPHAYECGVKTPQMIVNNLSGQQNVPSVGKYRSDVVMMKYNELKTLALDERR
;
A
#
# COMPACT_ATOMS: atom_id res chain seq x y z
N MET A 1 -10.30 -3.63 6.66
CA MET A 1 -10.96 -4.89 6.95
C MET A 1 -12.09 -4.75 7.91
N LEU A 2 -13.18 -5.44 7.68
CA LEU A 2 -14.36 -5.30 8.51
C LEU A 2 -14.19 -5.95 9.88
N SER A 3 -13.36 -6.99 9.99
CA SER A 3 -13.11 -7.71 11.24
C SER A 3 -12.12 -7.03 12.18
N GLY A 4 -11.41 -6.02 11.71
CA GLY A 4 -10.34 -5.38 12.48
C GLY A 4 -9.02 -6.11 12.49
N HIS A 5 -8.90 -7.20 11.73
CA HIS A 5 -7.64 -7.94 11.57
C HIS A 5 -7.00 -7.62 10.24
N VAL A 6 -5.67 -7.60 10.21
CA VAL A 6 -4.91 -7.36 8.98
C VAL A 6 -4.99 -8.61 8.10
N VAL A 7 -5.49 -8.47 6.88
CA VAL A 7 -5.54 -9.55 5.89
C VAL A 7 -4.33 -9.51 4.99
N ALA A 8 -3.87 -8.33 4.61
CA ALA A 8 -2.73 -8.16 3.74
C ALA A 8 -1.95 -6.91 4.13
N ALA A 9 -0.67 -6.92 3.86
CA ALA A 9 0.21 -5.78 4.06
C ALA A 9 1.26 -5.80 2.97
N PHE A 10 1.67 -4.62 2.53
CA PHE A 10 2.73 -4.46 1.54
C PHE A 10 3.71 -3.41 2.06
N THR A 11 4.97 -3.77 2.11
CA THR A 11 6.02 -2.85 2.58
C THR A 11 7.02 -2.58 1.47
N LYS A 12 7.44 -1.32 1.39
CA LYS A 12 8.39 -0.88 0.38
C LYS A 12 9.29 0.21 0.93
N ASN A 13 10.52 0.23 0.44
CA ASN A 13 11.45 1.33 0.66
C ASN A 13 11.24 2.37 -0.41
N LYS A 14 11.00 3.60 0.00
CA LYS A 14 10.85 4.72 -0.92
C LYS A 14 12.23 5.21 -1.32
N LEU A 15 12.54 5.12 -2.60
CA LEU A 15 13.83 5.54 -3.14
C LEU A 15 13.81 6.99 -3.59
N VAL A 16 12.71 7.42 -4.23
CA VAL A 16 12.52 8.80 -4.70
C VAL A 16 11.08 9.20 -4.46
N MET A 17 10.89 10.40 -3.89
CA MET A 17 9.58 11.01 -3.74
C MET A 17 9.45 12.17 -4.71
N ARG A 18 8.24 12.37 -5.25
CA ARG A 18 7.97 13.47 -6.16
C ARG A 18 6.57 14.01 -5.88
N ALA A 19 6.47 15.32 -5.61
CA ALA A 19 5.20 15.98 -5.32
C ALA A 19 4.41 15.31 -4.19
N GLY A 20 5.11 14.82 -3.16
CA GLY A 20 4.49 14.14 -2.02
C GLY A 20 4.11 12.69 -2.27
N GLU A 21 4.36 12.15 -3.46
CA GLU A 21 4.07 10.76 -3.80
C GLU A 21 5.36 9.97 -4.05
N THR A 22 5.29 8.67 -3.82
CA THR A 22 6.41 7.77 -4.12
C THR A 22 6.59 7.67 -5.63
N ASP A 23 7.77 8.05 -6.12
CA ASP A 23 8.15 7.98 -7.54
C ASP A 23 8.90 6.70 -7.85
N LYS A 24 9.81 6.29 -6.96
CA LYS A 24 10.55 5.04 -7.09
C LYS A 24 10.59 4.34 -5.74
N ALA A 25 10.40 3.04 -5.76
CA ALA A 25 10.39 2.23 -4.55
C ALA A 25 10.80 0.80 -4.86
N ILE A 26 11.21 0.08 -3.83
CA ILE A 26 11.51 -1.35 -3.94
C ILE A 26 10.75 -2.10 -2.84
N SER A 27 10.10 -3.18 -3.22
CA SER A 27 9.38 -4.02 -2.25
C SER A 27 10.36 -4.83 -1.40
N PHE A 28 10.01 -5.01 -0.13
CA PHE A 28 10.80 -5.81 0.78
C PHE A 28 9.90 -6.41 1.84
N LYS A 29 10.47 -7.30 2.65
CA LYS A 29 9.76 -7.93 3.77
C LYS A 29 10.62 -7.86 5.02
N ASP A 30 9.98 -7.56 6.14
CA ASP A 30 10.65 -7.51 7.44
C ASP A 30 9.62 -7.91 8.51
N GLU A 31 9.91 -9.00 9.22
CA GLU A 31 9.00 -9.52 10.23
C GLU A 31 8.74 -8.54 11.36
N GLN A 32 9.74 -7.77 11.76
CA GLN A 32 9.59 -6.75 12.80
C GLN A 32 8.61 -5.67 12.36
N LEU A 33 8.69 -5.26 11.09
CA LEU A 33 7.79 -4.26 10.53
C LEU A 33 6.35 -4.80 10.44
N PHE A 34 6.19 -6.04 9.99
CA PHE A 34 4.87 -6.68 9.96
C PHE A 34 4.26 -6.76 11.36
N ALA A 35 5.04 -7.12 12.37
CA ALA A 35 4.56 -7.19 13.74
C ALA A 35 4.07 -5.82 14.24
N LEU A 36 4.78 -4.75 13.92
CA LEU A 36 4.37 -3.40 14.26
C LEU A 36 3.05 -3.03 13.58
N ILE A 37 2.93 -3.32 12.29
CA ILE A 37 1.73 -3.01 11.50
C ILE A 37 0.51 -3.75 12.08
N LEU A 38 0.65 -5.04 12.32
CA LEU A 38 -0.45 -5.84 12.84
C LEU A 38 -0.93 -5.33 14.19
N ARG A 39 0.00 -5.07 15.09
CA ARG A 39 -0.34 -4.56 16.42
C ARG A 39 -1.01 -3.20 16.34
N PHE A 40 -0.49 -2.29 15.54
CA PHE A 40 -1.06 -0.96 15.38
C PHE A 40 -2.48 -1.01 14.86
N VAL A 41 -2.72 -1.79 13.80
CA VAL A 41 -4.04 -1.86 13.17
C VAL A 41 -5.06 -2.49 14.12
N GLU A 42 -4.67 -3.57 14.81
CA GLU A 42 -5.58 -4.24 15.75
C GLU A 42 -5.94 -3.35 16.93
N GLU A 43 -5.01 -2.55 17.42
CA GLU A 43 -5.25 -1.65 18.55
C GLU A 43 -5.97 -0.37 18.16
N SER A 44 -5.77 0.12 16.94
CA SER A 44 -6.33 1.41 16.51
C SER A 44 -7.75 1.30 15.95
N GLY A 45 -8.16 0.11 15.51
CA GLY A 45 -9.49 -0.10 14.97
C GLY A 45 -9.69 0.33 13.53
N TYR A 46 -8.63 0.61 12.80
CA TYR A 46 -8.75 0.91 11.37
C TYR A 46 -9.34 -0.26 10.62
N ARG A 47 -10.13 0.05 9.59
CA ARG A 47 -10.77 -0.94 8.72
C ARG A 47 -10.57 -0.53 7.27
N ALA A 48 -10.66 -1.52 6.38
CA ALA A 48 -10.43 -1.36 4.95
C ALA A 48 -8.98 -0.96 4.66
N GLN A 49 -8.75 -0.16 3.63
CA GLN A 49 -7.40 0.17 3.16
C GLN A 49 -6.82 1.35 3.94
N ILE A 50 -5.58 1.20 4.38
CA ILE A 50 -4.82 2.32 4.92
C ILE A 50 -3.44 2.38 4.25
N ASP A 51 -2.90 3.58 4.20
CA ASP A 51 -1.56 3.86 3.70
C ASP A 51 -0.76 4.49 4.83
N MET A 52 0.36 3.87 5.19
CA MET A 52 1.15 4.27 6.35
C MET A 52 2.54 4.71 5.92
N ASP A 53 2.98 5.83 6.49
CA ASP A 53 4.36 6.26 6.40
C ASP A 53 5.09 5.85 7.67
N ILE A 54 6.14 5.06 7.51
CA ILE A 54 6.93 4.49 8.59
C ILE A 54 8.39 4.75 8.27
N PHE A 55 9.16 5.18 9.26
CA PHE A 55 10.60 5.26 9.09
C PHE A 55 11.34 4.49 10.14
N LYS A 56 12.56 4.13 9.82
CA LYS A 56 13.44 3.34 10.66
C LYS A 56 14.54 4.22 11.22
N ILE A 57 14.71 4.17 12.53
CA ILE A 57 15.82 4.85 13.21
C ILE A 57 16.58 3.78 13.98
N GLY A 58 17.84 3.55 13.61
CA GLY A 58 18.58 2.42 14.15
C GLY A 58 17.88 1.11 13.78
N ASP A 59 17.53 0.32 14.78
CA ASP A 59 16.84 -0.96 14.57
C ASP A 59 15.33 -0.88 14.85
N ALA A 60 14.79 0.31 15.07
CA ALA A 60 13.38 0.49 15.43
C ALA A 60 12.60 1.21 14.35
N TYR A 61 11.35 0.79 14.17
CA TYR A 61 10.40 1.40 13.23
C TYR A 61 9.46 2.34 13.98
N TYR A 62 9.15 3.47 13.36
CA TYR A 62 8.26 4.49 13.92
C TYR A 62 7.22 4.90 12.89
N ILE A 63 5.95 4.85 13.27
CA ILE A 63 4.84 5.28 12.43
C ILE A 63 4.77 6.80 12.48
N SER A 64 4.82 7.42 11.32
CA SER A 64 4.80 8.87 11.19
C SER A 64 3.43 9.38 10.79
N GLU A 65 2.75 8.68 9.89
CA GLU A 65 1.48 9.14 9.34
C GLU A 65 0.65 7.95 8.90
N VAL A 66 -0.66 8.04 9.06
CA VAL A 66 -1.61 7.02 8.60
C VAL A 66 -2.71 7.72 7.83
N ASN A 67 -2.93 7.27 6.60
CA ASN A 67 -3.97 7.79 5.72
C ASN A 67 -4.98 6.67 5.43
N PRO A 68 -6.25 6.82 5.82
CA PRO A 68 -7.26 5.78 5.59
C PRO A 68 -7.79 5.83 4.15
N ARG A 69 -6.92 5.55 3.22
CA ARG A 69 -7.18 5.55 1.77
C ARG A 69 -6.10 4.75 1.05
N PHE A 70 -6.29 4.52 -0.25
CA PHE A 70 -5.22 3.99 -1.08
C PHE A 70 -4.12 5.03 -1.24
N GLY A 71 -2.87 4.61 -1.17
CA GLY A 71 -1.73 5.47 -1.44
C GLY A 71 -1.46 5.59 -2.95
N GLY A 72 -0.78 6.67 -3.35
CA GLY A 72 -0.37 6.87 -4.73
C GLY A 72 0.56 5.78 -5.25
N GLY A 73 1.24 5.07 -4.37
CA GLY A 73 2.12 3.94 -4.73
C GLY A 73 1.45 2.58 -4.74
N TYR A 74 0.13 2.51 -4.56
CA TYR A 74 -0.57 1.23 -4.48
C TYR A 74 -0.39 0.34 -5.73
N PRO A 75 -0.30 0.84 -6.97
CA PRO A 75 -0.06 -0.02 -8.13
C PRO A 75 1.14 -0.94 -7.98
N HIS A 76 2.18 -0.51 -7.24
CA HIS A 76 3.33 -1.35 -6.93
C HIS A 76 2.90 -2.60 -6.14
N ALA A 77 2.08 -2.41 -5.10
CA ALA A 77 1.56 -3.52 -4.31
C ALA A 77 0.72 -4.48 -5.16
N TYR A 78 -0.13 -3.93 -6.01
CA TYR A 78 -0.97 -4.73 -6.90
C TYR A 78 -0.12 -5.60 -7.82
N GLU A 79 0.89 -5.02 -8.45
CA GLU A 79 1.78 -5.75 -9.36
C GLU A 79 2.60 -6.82 -8.63
N CYS A 80 2.86 -6.64 -7.34
CA CYS A 80 3.55 -7.65 -6.54
C CYS A 80 2.63 -8.74 -6.00
N GLY A 81 1.32 -8.63 -6.21
CA GLY A 81 0.36 -9.64 -5.83
C GLY A 81 -0.58 -9.28 -4.69
N VAL A 82 -0.52 -8.06 -4.17
CA VAL A 82 -1.42 -7.62 -3.09
C VAL A 82 -2.63 -6.90 -3.71
N LYS A 83 -3.71 -7.65 -3.90
CA LYS A 83 -4.90 -7.18 -4.63
C LYS A 83 -6.03 -6.84 -3.67
N THR A 84 -5.87 -5.73 -2.94
CA THR A 84 -6.83 -5.33 -1.92
C THR A 84 -8.20 -4.87 -2.44
N PRO A 85 -8.35 -4.32 -3.65
CA PRO A 85 -9.71 -4.04 -4.16
C PRO A 85 -10.61 -5.26 -4.18
N GLN A 86 -10.08 -6.42 -4.59
CA GLN A 86 -10.85 -7.67 -4.57
C GLN A 86 -11.22 -8.07 -3.15
N MET A 87 -10.32 -7.87 -2.20
CA MET A 87 -10.57 -8.16 -0.79
C MET A 87 -11.68 -7.28 -0.23
N ILE A 88 -11.72 -6.01 -0.61
CA ILE A 88 -12.78 -5.08 -0.21
C ILE A 88 -14.13 -5.54 -0.76
N VAL A 89 -14.17 -5.91 -2.03
CA VAL A 89 -15.40 -6.43 -2.67
C VAL A 89 -15.87 -7.69 -1.94
N ASN A 90 -14.95 -8.59 -1.60
CA ASN A 90 -15.29 -9.80 -0.85
C ASN A 90 -15.92 -9.46 0.50
N ASN A 91 -15.35 -8.50 1.22
CA ASN A 91 -15.90 -8.06 2.52
C ASN A 91 -17.31 -7.51 2.38
N LEU A 92 -17.55 -6.68 1.34
CA LEU A 92 -18.86 -6.10 1.10
C LEU A 92 -19.89 -7.14 0.69
N SER A 93 -19.45 -8.24 0.09
CA SER A 93 -20.32 -9.36 -0.31
C SER A 93 -20.54 -10.36 0.83
N GLY A 94 -19.97 -10.14 2.00
CA GLY A 94 -20.07 -11.06 3.13
C GLY A 94 -19.11 -12.24 3.08
N GLN A 95 -18.16 -12.24 2.13
CA GLN A 95 -17.13 -13.28 2.05
C GLN A 95 -15.94 -12.90 2.91
N GLN A 96 -15.37 -13.90 3.59
CA GLN A 96 -14.17 -13.69 4.37
C GLN A 96 -12.92 -13.81 3.49
N ASN A 97 -11.93 -12.96 3.78
CA ASN A 97 -10.64 -13.06 3.13
C ASN A 97 -9.69 -13.90 3.98
N VAL A 98 -8.90 -14.73 3.31
CA VAL A 98 -7.85 -15.51 3.97
C VAL A 98 -6.65 -14.59 4.21
N PRO A 99 -6.14 -14.49 5.44
CA PRO A 99 -4.96 -13.67 5.70
C PRO A 99 -3.76 -14.11 4.85
N SER A 100 -3.09 -13.11 4.27
CA SER A 100 -1.96 -13.35 3.37
C SER A 100 -0.84 -12.34 3.60
N VAL A 101 -0.62 -11.94 4.85
CA VAL A 101 0.44 -10.99 5.20
C VAL A 101 1.80 -11.55 4.78
N GLY A 102 2.56 -10.74 4.04
CA GLY A 102 3.88 -11.14 3.57
C GLY A 102 3.89 -12.00 2.31
N LYS A 103 2.74 -12.33 1.75
CA LYS A 103 2.66 -13.13 0.52
C LYS A 103 2.64 -12.23 -0.70
N TYR A 104 3.80 -11.70 -1.05
CA TYR A 104 3.98 -10.89 -2.24
C TYR A 104 5.45 -10.98 -2.68
N ARG A 105 5.75 -10.48 -3.87
CA ARG A 105 7.11 -10.52 -4.39
C ARG A 105 7.97 -9.42 -3.78
N SER A 106 9.12 -9.81 -3.22
CA SER A 106 10.13 -8.88 -2.72
C SER A 106 11.10 -8.47 -3.82
N ASP A 107 11.86 -7.42 -3.55
CA ASP A 107 12.92 -6.92 -4.44
C ASP A 107 12.42 -6.53 -5.83
N VAL A 108 11.17 -6.11 -5.90
CA VAL A 108 10.57 -5.58 -7.12
C VAL A 108 10.63 -4.07 -7.07
N VAL A 109 11.32 -3.49 -8.03
CA VAL A 109 11.47 -2.03 -8.14
C VAL A 109 10.31 -1.46 -8.95
N MET A 110 9.66 -0.45 -8.38
CA MET A 110 8.66 0.34 -9.08
C MET A 110 9.27 1.67 -9.47
N MET A 111 9.04 2.07 -10.72
CA MET A 111 9.44 3.37 -11.23
C MET A 111 8.25 3.98 -11.96
N LYS A 112 7.85 5.16 -11.55
CA LYS A 112 6.81 5.90 -12.25
C LYS A 112 7.43 6.73 -13.36
N TYR A 113 6.71 6.86 -14.46
CA TYR A 113 7.08 7.75 -15.55
C TYR A 113 5.83 8.45 -16.07
N ASN A 114 6.02 9.60 -16.68
CA ASN A 114 4.93 10.40 -17.23
C ASN A 114 4.80 10.12 -18.72
N GLU A 115 3.56 9.97 -19.16
CA GLU A 115 3.22 9.98 -20.57
C GLU A 115 2.50 11.27 -20.90
N LEU A 116 2.84 11.84 -22.05
CA LEU A 116 2.19 13.03 -22.52
C LEU A 116 1.13 12.65 -23.55
N LYS A 117 -0.10 13.09 -23.30
CA LYS A 117 -1.15 13.00 -24.31
C LYS A 117 -1.64 14.38 -24.62
N THR A 118 -1.81 14.65 -25.89
CA THR A 118 -2.30 15.95 -26.34
C THR A 118 -3.63 15.76 -27.06
N LEU A 119 -4.51 16.72 -26.85
CA LEU A 119 -5.79 16.76 -27.52
C LEU A 119 -6.02 18.19 -28.00
N ALA A 120 -6.21 18.37 -29.28
CA ALA A 120 -6.53 19.67 -29.83
C ALA A 120 -8.04 19.95 -29.62
N LEU A 121 -8.33 21.05 -28.94
CA LEU A 121 -9.71 21.53 -28.82
C LEU A 121 -9.97 22.44 -30.01
N ASP A 122 -10.30 21.82 -31.10
CA ASP A 122 -10.45 22.53 -32.34
C ASP A 122 -11.89 22.90 -32.63
N GLU A 123 -12.13 23.25 -33.86
CA GLU A 123 -13.41 23.76 -34.34
C GLU A 123 -14.51 22.71 -34.38
N ARG A 124 -14.23 21.45 -34.05
CA ARG A 124 -15.25 20.41 -34.13
C ARG A 124 -16.22 20.39 -32.97
N ARG A 125 -16.01 21.22 -32.04
CA ARG A 125 -16.91 21.29 -30.89
C ARG A 125 -18.26 21.80 -31.27
#